data_094b0e4d1a8722cda7c37fd7cb41bb5c
#
_entry.id   094b0e4d1a8722cda7c37fd7cb41bb5c
#
_cell.length_a   1.000
_cell.length_b   1.000
_cell.length_c   1.000
_cell.angle_alpha   90.00
_cell.angle_beta   90.00
_cell.angle_gamma   90.00
#
_symmetry.space_group_name_H-M   'P 1'
#
loop_
_entity.id
_entity.type
_entity.pdbx_description
1 polymer ?
#
loop_
_entity_poly.entity_id
_entity_poly.type
_entity_poly.pdbx_seq_one_letter_code
_entity_poly.pdbx_strand_id
1 'polypeptide(L)'
;MQRIGHLLLLLPVASFGFGQPAAGGTSSLTRAEAQALVDRALANELKAAQDESHPMRFLLRQASPRLTTTKEILETKDGEVARLLAVNDKPLSPVDEQREQARLNDLLSNPGKQRHRKQAEYDDDSRALKVLRALPAAFLYEYEGVTDHPAGKLEKFTFRPNPNYSPPDLETEVLSDMAGEILIDPVHERVTRLEGHLQQDVDFGWGILGRLNKGGWIAIDQADVGGGEWRYVHFKMQMNGRVLFKTRVFDVTDDESRFAPLPVGLSYQKAVEMLHQEAK
;
A
#
# COMPACT_ATOMS: atom_id res chain seq x y z
N MET A 1 -11.10 -3.89 -5.19
CA MET A 1 -9.76 -3.33 -5.54
C MET A 1 -9.00 -3.07 -4.25
N GLN A 2 -7.86 -3.74 -4.05
CA GLN A 2 -6.99 -3.45 -2.92
C GLN A 2 -6.42 -2.04 -3.08
N ARG A 3 -6.49 -1.23 -2.01
CA ARG A 3 -5.95 0.14 -2.03
C ARG A 3 -4.43 0.12 -2.21
N ILE A 4 -3.96 0.59 -3.34
CA ILE A 4 -2.55 0.92 -3.61
C ILE A 4 -2.37 2.46 -3.71
N GLY A 5 -3.42 3.23 -3.55
CA GLY A 5 -3.57 4.63 -3.96
C GLY A 5 -2.98 5.74 -3.10
N HIS A 6 -2.09 5.49 -2.14
CA HIS A 6 -1.47 6.58 -1.36
C HIS A 6 0.05 6.65 -1.52
N LEU A 7 0.54 6.45 -2.75
CA LEU A 7 1.94 6.58 -3.09
C LEU A 7 2.27 8.01 -3.50
N LEU A 8 2.92 8.77 -2.66
CA LEU A 8 3.92 9.80 -2.96
C LEU A 8 4.03 10.88 -1.87
N LEU A 9 5.19 10.95 -1.32
CA LEU A 9 6.02 12.06 -0.80
C LEU A 9 6.17 12.20 0.75
N LEU A 10 7.26 12.06 1.47
CA LEU A 10 8.61 12.49 1.77
C LEU A 10 9.06 12.53 3.26
N LEU A 11 10.26 12.20 3.63
CA LEU A 11 11.43 12.07 4.50
C LEU A 11 11.45 12.60 5.97
N PRO A 12 12.54 12.47 6.80
CA PRO A 12 13.92 12.02 6.64
C PRO A 12 14.53 11.01 7.67
N VAL A 13 15.64 10.49 7.30
CA VAL A 13 16.86 9.84 7.83
C VAL A 13 17.06 9.61 9.33
N ALA A 14 17.44 8.36 9.69
CA ALA A 14 18.47 8.04 10.68
C ALA A 14 19.15 6.71 10.32
N SER A 15 20.47 6.73 10.37
CA SER A 15 21.40 5.64 10.05
C SER A 15 21.47 4.60 11.17
N PHE A 16 21.44 3.29 10.86
CA PHE A 16 21.98 2.24 11.74
C PHE A 16 22.62 1.09 10.96
N GLY A 17 23.61 0.51 11.62
CA GLY A 17 24.70 -0.28 11.10
C GLY A 17 24.36 -1.68 10.61
N PHE A 18 25.25 -2.18 9.78
CA PHE A 18 25.27 -3.53 9.22
C PHE A 18 25.54 -4.58 10.29
N GLY A 19 24.62 -5.54 10.46
CA GLY A 19 24.82 -6.78 11.18
C GLY A 19 25.08 -7.92 10.20
N GLN A 20 26.08 -8.77 10.48
CA GLN A 20 26.47 -9.93 9.70
C GLN A 20 25.35 -11.00 9.63
N PRO A 21 25.25 -11.75 8.52
CA PRO A 21 24.25 -12.80 8.38
C PRO A 21 24.64 -14.03 9.22
N ALA A 22 23.70 -14.53 10.01
CA ALA A 22 23.78 -15.83 10.65
C ALA A 22 23.36 -16.91 9.64
N ALA A 23 24.23 -17.86 9.40
CA ALA A 23 23.96 -19.04 8.59
C ALA A 23 22.99 -19.98 9.32
N GLY A 24 21.88 -20.32 8.70
CA GLY A 24 20.92 -21.29 9.24
C GLY A 24 19.96 -21.85 8.23
N GLY A 25 20.17 -23.12 7.83
CA GLY A 25 19.12 -24.05 7.47
C GLY A 25 18.64 -24.09 6.01
N THR A 26 19.24 -24.95 5.27
CA THR A 26 19.05 -25.46 3.93
C THR A 26 17.62 -25.77 3.50
N SER A 27 17.05 -24.92 2.69
CA SER A 27 16.36 -25.25 1.45
C SER A 27 16.72 -24.14 0.46
N SER A 28 17.84 -24.27 -0.19
CA SER A 28 18.28 -23.26 -1.17
C SER A 28 17.59 -23.53 -2.50
N LEU A 29 16.67 -22.64 -2.86
CA LEU A 29 16.12 -22.61 -4.22
C LEU A 29 17.28 -22.43 -5.21
N THR A 30 17.23 -23.17 -6.33
CA THR A 30 18.08 -22.84 -7.47
C THR A 30 17.72 -21.45 -8.00
N ARG A 31 18.63 -20.81 -8.71
CA ARG A 31 18.38 -19.50 -9.32
C ARG A 31 17.11 -19.48 -10.19
N ALA A 32 16.85 -20.56 -10.93
CA ALA A 32 15.66 -20.65 -11.77
C ALA A 32 14.37 -20.79 -10.96
N GLU A 33 14.38 -21.59 -9.89
CA GLU A 33 13.23 -21.72 -8.97
C GLU A 33 12.95 -20.43 -8.21
N ALA A 34 14.00 -19.75 -7.77
CA ALA A 34 13.90 -18.47 -7.09
C ALA A 34 13.26 -17.39 -8.00
N GLN A 35 13.75 -17.25 -9.24
CA GLN A 35 13.15 -16.33 -10.21
C GLN A 35 11.68 -16.69 -10.49
N ALA A 36 11.41 -17.97 -10.72
CA ALA A 36 10.04 -18.42 -10.98
C ALA A 36 9.08 -18.16 -9.80
N LEU A 37 9.57 -18.22 -8.55
CA LEU A 37 8.76 -17.88 -7.37
C LEU A 37 8.44 -16.37 -7.34
N VAL A 38 9.41 -15.50 -7.57
CA VAL A 38 9.17 -14.04 -7.67
C VAL A 38 8.14 -13.73 -8.75
N ASP A 39 8.32 -14.32 -9.94
CA ASP A 39 7.41 -14.07 -11.08
C ASP A 39 5.97 -14.49 -10.74
N ARG A 40 5.77 -15.66 -10.10
CA ARG A 40 4.45 -16.13 -9.68
C ARG A 40 3.86 -15.26 -8.58
N ALA A 41 4.67 -14.89 -7.58
CA ALA A 41 4.20 -14.03 -6.49
C ALA A 41 3.73 -12.67 -7.03
N LEU A 42 4.52 -12.00 -7.87
CA LEU A 42 4.14 -10.72 -8.47
C LEU A 42 2.92 -10.84 -9.40
N ALA A 43 2.79 -11.95 -10.14
CA ALA A 43 1.59 -12.22 -10.93
C ALA A 43 0.33 -12.41 -10.05
N ASN A 44 0.47 -13.08 -8.90
CA ASN A 44 -0.61 -13.25 -7.93
C ASN A 44 -1.00 -11.92 -7.29
N GLU A 45 -0.02 -11.04 -6.96
CA GLU A 45 -0.32 -9.68 -6.49
C GLU A 45 -1.10 -8.87 -7.53
N LEU A 46 -0.68 -8.95 -8.79
CA LEU A 46 -1.39 -8.24 -9.87
C LEU A 46 -2.82 -8.76 -10.05
N LYS A 47 -3.02 -10.07 -9.95
CA LYS A 47 -4.35 -10.69 -10.01
C LYS A 47 -5.21 -10.26 -8.81
N ALA A 48 -4.67 -10.31 -7.60
CA ALA A 48 -5.38 -9.90 -6.39
C ALA A 48 -5.75 -8.40 -6.40
N ALA A 49 -4.85 -7.55 -6.89
CA ALA A 49 -5.11 -6.12 -7.02
C ALA A 49 -6.25 -5.78 -8.00
N GLN A 50 -6.62 -6.69 -8.88
CA GLN A 50 -7.70 -6.53 -9.86
C GLN A 50 -9.00 -7.27 -9.45
N ASP A 51 -8.97 -8.03 -8.35
CA ASP A 51 -10.13 -8.78 -7.88
C ASP A 51 -11.04 -7.90 -6.99
N GLU A 52 -12.27 -7.69 -7.44
CA GLU A 52 -13.31 -6.96 -6.70
C GLU A 52 -14.37 -7.92 -6.09
N SER A 53 -14.13 -9.23 -6.16
CA SER A 53 -15.14 -10.24 -5.76
C SER A 53 -15.21 -10.45 -4.24
N HIS A 54 -14.26 -9.93 -3.46
CA HIS A 54 -14.17 -10.13 -2.02
C HIS A 54 -14.16 -8.78 -1.27
N PRO A 55 -15.27 -8.00 -1.29
CA PRO A 55 -15.30 -6.72 -0.60
C PRO A 55 -15.23 -6.93 0.92
N MET A 56 -14.49 -6.06 1.59
CA MET A 56 -14.23 -6.13 3.03
C MET A 56 -14.66 -4.84 3.74
N ARG A 57 -14.92 -4.95 5.03
CA ARG A 57 -14.87 -3.82 5.97
C ARG A 57 -13.61 -3.94 6.81
N PHE A 58 -13.03 -2.83 7.18
CA PHE A 58 -11.83 -2.79 8.02
C PHE A 58 -11.66 -1.44 8.71
N LEU A 59 -10.79 -1.40 9.71
CA LEU A 59 -10.33 -0.16 10.30
C LEU A 59 -9.03 0.28 9.64
N LEU A 60 -8.99 1.52 9.17
CA LEU A 60 -7.80 2.20 8.68
C LEU A 60 -7.36 3.26 9.69
N ARG A 61 -6.20 3.05 10.32
CA ARG A 61 -5.51 4.09 11.08
C ARG A 61 -4.43 4.71 10.19
N GLN A 62 -4.62 5.97 9.82
CA GLN A 62 -3.69 6.73 9.02
C GLN A 62 -3.01 7.79 9.88
N ALA A 63 -1.69 7.73 10.00
CA ALA A 63 -0.88 8.65 10.77
C ALA A 63 0.06 9.46 9.89
N SER A 64 0.16 10.73 10.19
CA SER A 64 1.16 11.66 9.65
C SER A 64 1.67 12.56 10.80
N PRO A 65 2.77 13.31 10.62
CA PRO A 65 3.28 14.21 11.68
C PRO A 65 2.29 15.26 12.19
N ARG A 66 1.25 15.55 11.41
CA ARG A 66 0.26 16.58 11.75
C ARG A 66 -1.06 16.04 12.23
N LEU A 67 -1.42 14.84 11.81
CA LEU A 67 -2.77 14.32 12.02
C LEU A 67 -2.76 12.79 11.99
N THR A 68 -3.40 12.19 12.98
CA THR A 68 -3.75 10.77 12.96
C THR A 68 -5.27 10.64 12.88
N THR A 69 -5.78 9.79 12.01
CA THR A 69 -7.20 9.48 11.90
C THR A 69 -7.42 7.98 11.96
N THR A 70 -8.47 7.55 12.65
CA THR A 70 -8.97 6.17 12.53
C THR A 70 -10.34 6.22 11.88
N LYS A 71 -10.50 5.46 10.82
CA LYS A 71 -11.73 5.37 10.03
C LYS A 71 -12.15 3.91 9.92
N GLU A 72 -13.44 3.68 9.91
CA GLU A 72 -14.01 2.44 9.42
C GLU A 72 -14.29 2.58 7.93
N ILE A 73 -13.82 1.62 7.16
CA ILE A 73 -13.94 1.59 5.70
C ILE A 73 -14.85 0.43 5.32
N LEU A 74 -15.78 0.67 4.42
CA LEU A 74 -16.59 -0.35 3.77
C LEU A 74 -16.38 -0.27 2.26
N GLU A 75 -15.85 -1.34 1.68
CA GLU A 75 -15.70 -1.48 0.23
C GLU A 75 -17.07 -1.72 -0.41
N THR A 76 -17.39 -0.96 -1.44
CA THR A 76 -18.67 -1.08 -2.15
C THR A 76 -18.47 -1.07 -3.66
N LYS A 77 -19.47 -1.54 -4.40
CA LYS A 77 -19.45 -1.44 -5.89
C LYS A 77 -19.39 0.00 -6.40
N ASP A 78 -19.71 0.98 -5.53
CA ASP A 78 -19.77 2.40 -5.88
C ASP A 78 -18.55 3.17 -5.34
N GLY A 79 -17.47 2.47 -4.97
CA GLY A 79 -16.30 2.98 -4.26
C GLY A 79 -16.46 2.87 -2.75
N GLU A 80 -15.40 3.17 -2.01
CA GLU A 80 -15.38 3.02 -0.56
C GLU A 80 -16.23 4.07 0.15
N VAL A 81 -16.81 3.63 1.28
CA VAL A 81 -17.47 4.51 2.25
C VAL A 81 -16.67 4.48 3.55
N ALA A 82 -16.22 5.64 3.98
CA ALA A 82 -15.44 5.80 5.20
C ALA A 82 -16.26 6.52 6.27
N ARG A 83 -16.18 6.05 7.54
CA ARG A 83 -16.64 6.78 8.72
C ARG A 83 -15.45 7.09 9.61
N LEU A 84 -15.31 8.37 10.00
CA LEU A 84 -14.31 8.79 10.97
C LEU A 84 -14.73 8.32 12.37
N LEU A 85 -13.80 7.66 13.09
CA LEU A 85 -14.03 7.16 14.45
C LEU A 85 -13.19 7.89 15.48
N ALA A 86 -11.96 8.28 15.12
CA ALA A 86 -11.03 8.94 16.03
C ALA A 86 -10.12 9.94 15.30
N VAL A 87 -9.68 10.95 16.03
CA VAL A 87 -8.68 11.94 15.61
C VAL A 87 -7.60 12.02 16.67
N ASN A 88 -6.32 11.89 16.26
CA ASN A 88 -5.16 11.84 17.14
C ASN A 88 -5.32 10.78 18.25
N ASP A 89 -5.78 9.60 17.85
CA ASP A 89 -6.05 8.42 18.69
C ASP A 89 -7.08 8.66 19.80
N LYS A 90 -7.89 9.73 19.70
CA LYS A 90 -8.99 10.03 20.62
C LYS A 90 -10.32 9.87 19.89
N PRO A 91 -11.31 9.20 20.50
CA PRO A 91 -12.66 9.12 19.95
C PRO A 91 -13.21 10.52 19.63
N LEU A 92 -14.13 10.59 18.69
CA LEU A 92 -14.77 11.85 18.32
C LEU A 92 -15.50 12.46 19.51
N SER A 93 -15.44 13.79 19.62
CA SER A 93 -16.34 14.51 20.53
C SER A 93 -17.80 14.39 20.06
N PRO A 94 -18.81 14.59 20.93
CA PRO A 94 -20.21 14.56 20.49
C PRO A 94 -20.52 15.54 19.34
N VAL A 95 -19.82 16.66 19.28
CA VAL A 95 -19.96 17.64 18.19
C VAL A 95 -19.35 17.12 16.90
N ASP A 96 -18.19 16.48 16.97
CA ASP A 96 -17.55 15.93 15.79
C ASP A 96 -18.28 14.68 15.28
N GLU A 97 -18.84 13.87 16.19
CA GLU A 97 -19.72 12.77 15.81
C GLU A 97 -20.96 13.27 15.05
N GLN A 98 -21.61 14.35 15.51
CA GLN A 98 -22.72 14.96 14.78
C GLN A 98 -22.31 15.47 13.39
N ARG A 99 -21.11 16.06 13.27
CA ARG A 99 -20.57 16.48 11.98
C ARG A 99 -20.33 15.30 11.04
N GLU A 100 -19.81 14.21 11.58
CA GLU A 100 -19.57 12.99 10.80
C GLU A 100 -20.88 12.35 10.33
N GLN A 101 -21.89 12.29 11.19
CA GLN A 101 -23.25 11.85 10.81
C GLN A 101 -23.84 12.75 9.72
N ALA A 102 -23.70 14.06 9.85
CA ALA A 102 -24.15 15.01 8.82
C ALA A 102 -23.41 14.80 7.49
N ARG A 103 -22.09 14.50 7.52
CA ARG A 103 -21.30 14.20 6.34
C ARG A 103 -21.76 12.92 5.64
N LEU A 104 -22.08 11.87 6.39
CA LEU A 104 -22.62 10.63 5.85
C LEU A 104 -24.01 10.84 5.23
N ASN A 105 -24.88 11.61 5.88
CA ASN A 105 -26.19 11.98 5.33
C ASN A 105 -26.08 12.82 4.06
N ASP A 106 -25.10 13.74 4.01
CA ASP A 106 -24.83 14.53 2.82
C ASP A 106 -24.34 13.66 1.65
N LEU A 107 -23.61 12.57 1.92
CA LEU A 107 -23.21 11.62 0.90
C LEU A 107 -24.42 10.92 0.26
N LEU A 108 -25.46 10.60 1.05
CA LEU A 108 -26.72 10.05 0.52
C LEU A 108 -27.48 11.06 -0.34
N SER A 109 -27.48 12.32 0.07
CA SER A 109 -28.19 13.40 -0.62
C SER A 109 -27.49 13.87 -1.89
N ASN A 110 -26.18 13.64 -1.98
CA ASN A 110 -25.32 14.12 -3.05
C ASN A 110 -24.52 12.99 -3.74
N PRO A 111 -25.17 12.14 -4.58
CA PRO A 111 -24.53 11.01 -5.25
C PRO A 111 -23.29 11.38 -6.10
N GLY A 112 -23.22 12.65 -6.54
CA GLY A 112 -22.06 13.19 -7.25
C GLY A 112 -20.78 13.09 -6.46
N LYS A 113 -20.84 13.30 -5.13
CA LYS A 113 -19.65 13.20 -4.25
C LYS A 113 -19.08 11.78 -4.22
N GLN A 114 -19.96 10.76 -4.17
CA GLN A 114 -19.52 9.36 -4.21
C GLN A 114 -18.92 9.00 -5.58
N ARG A 115 -19.51 9.47 -6.68
CA ARG A 115 -18.93 9.25 -8.01
C ARG A 115 -17.55 9.87 -8.16
N HIS A 116 -17.34 11.09 -7.68
CA HIS A 116 -16.02 11.74 -7.66
C HIS A 116 -15.00 10.96 -6.83
N ARG A 117 -15.42 10.45 -5.67
CA ARG A 117 -14.56 9.62 -4.82
C ARG A 117 -14.17 8.33 -5.53
N LYS A 118 -15.15 7.59 -6.08
CA LYS A 118 -14.89 6.38 -6.85
C LYS A 118 -13.92 6.64 -8.02
N GLN A 119 -14.07 7.76 -8.72
CA GLN A 119 -13.15 8.13 -9.80
C GLN A 119 -11.73 8.38 -9.28
N ALA A 120 -11.58 9.10 -8.17
CA ALA A 120 -10.27 9.33 -7.56
C ALA A 120 -9.61 8.02 -7.10
N GLU A 121 -10.38 7.11 -6.50
CA GLU A 121 -9.91 5.77 -6.12
C GLU A 121 -9.44 4.99 -7.35
N TYR A 122 -10.23 4.97 -8.42
CA TYR A 122 -9.87 4.32 -9.68
C TYR A 122 -8.59 4.90 -10.30
N ASP A 123 -8.41 6.23 -10.27
CA ASP A 123 -7.22 6.88 -10.80
C ASP A 123 -5.98 6.51 -9.95
N ASP A 124 -6.12 6.44 -8.62
CA ASP A 124 -5.07 6.02 -7.70
C ASP A 124 -4.68 4.54 -7.92
N ASP A 125 -5.67 3.65 -7.99
CA ASP A 125 -5.46 2.23 -8.26
C ASP A 125 -4.81 1.99 -9.63
N SER A 126 -5.23 2.76 -10.63
CA SER A 126 -4.64 2.67 -11.98
C SER A 126 -3.15 3.03 -11.97
N ARG A 127 -2.74 4.05 -11.20
CA ARG A 127 -1.32 4.42 -11.03
C ARG A 127 -0.54 3.30 -10.33
N ALA A 128 -1.11 2.76 -9.28
CA ALA A 128 -0.49 1.69 -8.53
C ALA A 128 -0.37 0.38 -9.33
N LEU A 129 -1.38 0.04 -10.14
CA LEU A 129 -1.32 -1.09 -11.05
C LEU A 129 -0.22 -0.94 -12.11
N LYS A 130 0.09 0.27 -12.58
CA LYS A 130 1.23 0.51 -13.48
C LYS A 130 2.54 0.14 -12.80
N VAL A 131 2.74 0.61 -11.56
CA VAL A 131 3.93 0.27 -10.77
C VAL A 131 4.02 -1.23 -10.56
N LEU A 132 2.96 -1.88 -10.10
CA LEU A 132 2.94 -3.32 -9.84
C LEU A 132 3.26 -4.15 -11.10
N ARG A 133 2.70 -3.79 -12.25
CA ARG A 133 3.01 -4.44 -13.55
C ARG A 133 4.45 -4.27 -13.98
N ALA A 134 5.10 -3.18 -13.57
CA ALA A 134 6.47 -2.90 -13.94
C ALA A 134 7.51 -3.68 -13.11
N LEU A 135 7.17 -4.08 -11.87
CA LEU A 135 8.12 -4.70 -10.93
C LEU A 135 8.94 -5.86 -11.51
N PRO A 136 8.35 -6.83 -12.27
CA PRO A 136 9.12 -7.93 -12.82
C PRO A 136 10.20 -7.50 -13.81
N ALA A 137 9.96 -6.44 -14.58
CA ALA A 137 10.91 -5.92 -15.58
C ALA A 137 11.85 -4.85 -15.00
N ALA A 138 11.37 -4.08 -14.04
CA ALA A 138 12.10 -2.95 -13.46
C ALA A 138 13.25 -3.40 -12.55
N PHE A 139 13.18 -4.60 -11.98
CA PHE A 139 14.16 -5.07 -11.01
C PHE A 139 14.84 -6.37 -11.42
N LEU A 140 16.08 -6.52 -10.93
CA LEU A 140 16.80 -7.79 -10.87
C LEU A 140 16.71 -8.28 -9.42
N TYR A 141 16.22 -9.50 -9.26
CA TYR A 141 16.02 -10.15 -7.95
C TYR A 141 17.16 -11.12 -7.68
N GLU A 142 17.66 -11.12 -6.44
CA GLU A 142 18.69 -12.03 -5.96
C GLU A 142 18.20 -12.75 -4.70
N TYR A 143 18.28 -14.06 -4.70
CA TYR A 143 17.80 -14.90 -3.61
C TYR A 143 18.80 -14.91 -2.46
N GLU A 144 18.34 -14.62 -1.24
CA GLU A 144 19.13 -14.52 -0.01
C GLU A 144 18.92 -15.71 0.95
N GLY A 145 17.96 -16.60 0.66
CA GLY A 145 17.62 -17.73 1.52
C GLY A 145 16.32 -17.56 2.28
N VAL A 146 16.11 -18.45 3.25
CA VAL A 146 14.92 -18.46 4.11
C VAL A 146 15.13 -17.56 5.32
N THR A 147 14.11 -16.82 5.71
CA THR A 147 14.08 -16.00 6.92
C THR A 147 12.90 -16.38 7.82
N ASP A 148 13.07 -16.27 9.13
CA ASP A 148 11.98 -16.41 10.09
C ASP A 148 11.19 -15.10 10.17
N HIS A 149 9.86 -15.20 10.09
CA HIS A 149 8.93 -14.08 10.17
C HIS A 149 7.71 -14.49 11.02
N PRO A 150 6.97 -13.56 11.67
CA PRO A 150 5.74 -13.89 12.40
C PRO A 150 4.71 -14.69 11.61
N ALA A 151 4.67 -14.51 10.29
CA ALA A 151 3.82 -15.28 9.37
C ALA A 151 4.37 -16.67 9.03
N GLY A 152 5.57 -17.04 9.49
CA GLY A 152 6.22 -18.31 9.19
C GLY A 152 7.59 -18.16 8.55
N LYS A 153 8.07 -19.20 7.85
CA LYS A 153 9.31 -19.15 7.08
C LYS A 153 9.03 -18.59 5.70
N LEU A 154 9.72 -17.51 5.37
CA LEU A 154 9.56 -16.79 4.11
C LEU A 154 10.86 -16.87 3.29
N GLU A 155 10.71 -16.86 1.97
CA GLU A 155 11.82 -16.73 1.03
C GLU A 155 12.18 -15.26 0.89
N LYS A 156 13.44 -14.93 1.19
CA LYS A 156 13.95 -13.56 1.14
C LYS A 156 14.71 -13.33 -0.14
N PHE A 157 14.42 -12.19 -0.77
CA PHE A 157 15.13 -11.69 -1.93
C PHE A 157 15.54 -10.24 -1.70
N THR A 158 16.69 -9.86 -2.23
CA THR A 158 17.01 -8.46 -2.49
C THR A 158 16.65 -8.12 -3.93
N PHE A 159 16.35 -6.85 -4.17
CA PHE A 159 16.13 -6.34 -5.53
C PHE A 159 16.91 -5.04 -5.77
N ARG A 160 17.32 -4.85 -7.00
CA ARG A 160 17.99 -3.65 -7.48
C ARG A 160 17.50 -3.27 -8.87
N PRO A 161 17.64 -2.00 -9.28
CA PRO A 161 17.24 -1.57 -10.62
C PRO A 161 17.83 -2.45 -11.72
N ASN A 162 17.00 -2.80 -12.69
CA ASN A 162 17.43 -3.43 -13.91
C ASN A 162 17.96 -2.35 -14.87
N PRO A 163 19.27 -2.34 -15.23
CA PRO A 163 19.84 -1.30 -16.08
C PRO A 163 19.27 -1.29 -17.51
N ASN A 164 18.57 -2.36 -17.90
CA ASN A 164 17.93 -2.47 -19.22
C ASN A 164 16.44 -2.04 -19.17
N TYR A 165 15.92 -1.69 -18.00
CA TYR A 165 14.56 -1.19 -17.87
C TYR A 165 14.49 0.26 -18.31
N SER A 166 13.50 0.58 -19.15
CA SER A 166 13.16 1.94 -19.54
C SER A 166 11.73 2.24 -19.09
N PRO A 167 11.55 3.14 -18.09
CA PRO A 167 10.21 3.49 -17.61
C PRO A 167 9.32 4.03 -18.71
N PRO A 168 8.12 3.47 -18.93
CA PRO A 168 7.20 3.96 -19.96
C PRO A 168 6.44 5.22 -19.56
N ASP A 169 6.38 5.55 -18.27
CA ASP A 169 5.61 6.66 -17.70
C ASP A 169 6.24 7.19 -16.40
N LEU A 170 5.73 8.33 -15.93
CA LEU A 170 6.23 9.02 -14.73
C LEU A 170 6.07 8.19 -13.46
N GLU A 171 5.00 7.40 -13.34
CA GLU A 171 4.73 6.58 -12.17
C GLU A 171 5.79 5.49 -11.98
N THR A 172 6.38 5.02 -13.06
CA THR A 172 7.41 3.96 -13.05
C THR A 172 8.85 4.49 -13.07
N GLU A 173 9.08 5.80 -13.27
CA GLU A 173 10.42 6.40 -13.21
C GLU A 173 11.12 6.13 -11.86
N VAL A 174 10.38 6.15 -10.75
CA VAL A 174 10.91 5.91 -9.41
C VAL A 174 11.58 4.55 -9.25
N LEU A 175 11.17 3.54 -10.03
CA LEU A 175 11.70 2.19 -9.96
C LEU A 175 13.15 2.11 -10.47
N SER A 176 13.57 3.02 -11.32
CA SER A 176 14.93 3.05 -11.88
C SER A 176 16.02 3.32 -10.83
N ASP A 177 15.65 3.83 -9.68
CA ASP A 177 16.58 4.22 -8.61
C ASP A 177 16.20 3.62 -7.25
N MET A 178 15.30 2.63 -7.23
CA MET A 178 14.86 1.96 -6.02
C MET A 178 15.53 0.59 -5.87
N ALA A 179 16.06 0.30 -4.69
CA ALA A 179 16.57 -1.02 -4.32
C ALA A 179 16.04 -1.40 -2.94
N GLY A 180 15.96 -2.70 -2.64
CA GLY A 180 15.41 -3.13 -1.37
C GLY A 180 15.30 -4.63 -1.20
N GLU A 181 14.32 -5.04 -0.42
CA GLU A 181 14.06 -6.43 -0.07
C GLU A 181 12.60 -6.79 -0.30
N ILE A 182 12.36 -8.05 -0.67
CA ILE A 182 11.03 -8.63 -0.76
C ILE A 182 11.01 -9.99 -0.06
N LEU A 183 9.99 -10.21 0.77
CA LEU A 183 9.73 -11.47 1.44
C LEU A 183 8.51 -12.13 0.81
N ILE A 184 8.64 -13.38 0.44
CA ILE A 184 7.60 -14.14 -0.25
C ILE A 184 7.23 -15.36 0.58
N ASP A 185 5.95 -15.56 0.81
CA ASP A 185 5.39 -16.81 1.31
C ASP A 185 5.44 -17.86 0.19
N PRO A 186 6.25 -18.93 0.33
CA PRO A 186 6.41 -19.93 -0.74
C PRO A 186 5.20 -20.85 -0.87
N VAL A 187 4.33 -20.93 0.15
CA VAL A 187 3.14 -21.80 0.15
C VAL A 187 2.01 -21.14 -0.62
N HIS A 188 1.77 -19.87 -0.36
CA HIS A 188 0.69 -19.11 -0.99
C HIS A 188 1.18 -18.35 -2.24
N GLU A 189 2.50 -18.30 -2.46
CA GLU A 189 3.14 -17.52 -3.52
C GLU A 189 2.67 -16.07 -3.51
N ARG A 190 2.70 -15.46 -2.29
CA ARG A 190 2.27 -14.09 -2.03
C ARG A 190 3.42 -13.27 -1.44
N VAL A 191 3.46 -11.99 -1.79
CA VAL A 191 4.38 -11.05 -1.16
C VAL A 191 3.89 -10.74 0.24
N THR A 192 4.69 -11.09 1.26
CA THR A 192 4.39 -10.79 2.67
C THR A 192 4.92 -9.42 3.06
N ARG A 193 6.12 -9.05 2.55
CA ARG A 193 6.73 -7.74 2.79
C ARG A 193 7.49 -7.28 1.56
N LEU A 194 7.38 -6.01 1.26
CA LEU A 194 8.24 -5.30 0.32
C LEU A 194 8.76 -4.04 1.00
N GLU A 195 10.09 -3.85 0.96
CA GLU A 195 10.73 -2.63 1.43
C GLU A 195 11.70 -2.11 0.38
N GLY A 196 11.56 -0.84 0.00
CA GLY A 196 12.36 -0.20 -1.03
C GLY A 196 12.91 1.15 -0.61
N HIS A 197 14.15 1.45 -1.02
CA HIS A 197 14.85 2.69 -0.72
C HIS A 197 15.35 3.34 -1.98
N LEU A 198 15.18 4.66 -2.12
CA LEU A 198 15.73 5.44 -3.20
C LEU A 198 17.25 5.57 -3.04
N GLN A 199 17.99 5.05 -3.99
CA GLN A 199 19.45 5.05 -4.01
C GLN A 199 20.03 6.38 -4.49
N GLN A 200 19.25 7.13 -5.28
CA GLN A 200 19.60 8.44 -5.82
C GLN A 200 18.39 9.37 -5.85
N ASP A 201 18.60 10.63 -6.22
CA ASP A 201 17.50 11.54 -6.50
C ASP A 201 16.80 11.12 -7.79
N VAL A 202 15.48 11.14 -7.78
CA VAL A 202 14.64 10.85 -8.96
C VAL A 202 13.99 12.13 -9.46
N ASP A 203 14.30 12.52 -10.68
CA ASP A 203 13.75 13.69 -11.35
C ASP A 203 12.57 13.31 -12.24
N PHE A 204 11.40 13.91 -12.00
CA PHE A 204 10.21 13.71 -12.83
C PHE A 204 10.07 14.84 -13.85
N GLY A 205 9.86 14.45 -15.13
CA GLY A 205 9.77 15.42 -16.23
C GLY A 205 11.01 16.32 -16.29
N TRP A 206 12.20 15.72 -16.29
CA TRP A 206 13.51 16.39 -16.26
C TRP A 206 13.66 17.40 -15.10
N GLY A 207 13.07 17.08 -13.94
CA GLY A 207 13.12 17.90 -12.73
C GLY A 207 12.20 19.13 -12.74
N ILE A 208 11.42 19.33 -13.78
CA ILE A 208 10.45 20.45 -13.89
C ILE A 208 9.20 20.12 -13.09
N LEU A 209 8.67 18.91 -13.21
CA LEU A 209 7.46 18.48 -12.51
C LEU A 209 7.73 18.16 -11.05
N GLY A 210 8.90 17.62 -10.75
CA GLY A 210 9.28 17.31 -9.38
C GLY A 210 10.60 16.57 -9.27
N ARG A 211 11.01 16.37 -8.02
CA ARG A 211 12.16 15.55 -7.62
C ARG A 211 11.85 14.83 -6.33
N LEU A 212 12.16 13.55 -6.24
CA LEU A 212 12.30 12.82 -5.00
C LEU A 212 13.78 12.75 -4.62
N ASN A 213 14.08 12.96 -3.36
CA ASN A 213 15.47 12.94 -2.91
C ASN A 213 15.90 11.52 -2.53
N LYS A 214 17.17 11.22 -2.72
CA LYS A 214 17.84 10.03 -2.21
C LYS A 214 17.51 9.77 -0.73
N GLY A 215 17.42 8.48 -0.35
CA GLY A 215 17.17 8.04 1.03
C GLY A 215 15.69 7.95 1.39
N GLY A 216 14.78 8.33 0.48
CA GLY A 216 13.37 8.05 0.64
C GLY A 216 13.11 6.53 0.65
N TRP A 217 12.11 6.09 1.42
CA TRP A 217 11.81 4.67 1.54
C TRP A 217 10.32 4.38 1.71
N ILE A 218 9.95 3.15 1.39
CA ILE A 218 8.60 2.61 1.50
C ILE A 218 8.68 1.20 2.06
N ALA A 219 7.73 0.83 2.92
CA ALA A 219 7.51 -0.53 3.36
C ALA A 219 6.03 -0.87 3.28
N ILE A 220 5.74 -2.09 2.81
CA ILE A 220 4.38 -2.62 2.66
C ILE A 220 4.40 -4.02 3.27
N ASP A 221 3.50 -4.27 4.23
CA ASP A 221 3.27 -5.60 4.77
C ASP A 221 1.88 -6.09 4.39
N GLN A 222 1.79 -7.36 4.00
CA GLN A 222 0.55 -8.08 3.72
C GLN A 222 0.40 -9.31 4.60
N ALA A 223 -0.84 -9.69 4.88
CA ALA A 223 -1.15 -10.91 5.60
C ALA A 223 -2.45 -11.54 5.09
N ASP A 224 -2.60 -12.84 5.30
CA ASP A 224 -3.91 -13.51 5.24
C ASP A 224 -4.76 -13.01 6.41
N VAL A 225 -5.85 -12.31 6.09
CA VAL A 225 -6.78 -11.76 7.09
C VAL A 225 -7.94 -12.72 7.38
N GLY A 226 -7.87 -13.92 6.86
CA GLY A 226 -8.80 -15.03 7.05
C GLY A 226 -9.37 -15.55 5.73
N GLY A 227 -9.47 -16.88 5.64
CA GLY A 227 -10.04 -17.54 4.47
C GLY A 227 -9.20 -17.52 3.20
N GLY A 228 -7.91 -17.24 3.30
CA GLY A 228 -7.00 -17.09 2.15
C GLY A 228 -7.07 -15.71 1.49
N GLU A 229 -7.73 -14.77 2.14
CA GLU A 229 -7.82 -13.39 1.66
C GLU A 229 -6.61 -12.59 2.13
N TRP A 230 -5.75 -12.20 1.19
CA TRP A 230 -4.54 -11.42 1.47
C TRP A 230 -4.81 -9.94 1.33
N ARG A 231 -4.46 -9.17 2.37
CA ARG A 231 -4.65 -7.72 2.42
C ARG A 231 -3.42 -6.99 2.92
N TYR A 232 -3.28 -5.73 2.54
CA TYR A 232 -2.34 -4.83 3.17
C TYR A 232 -2.75 -4.64 4.63
N VAL A 233 -1.79 -4.81 5.54
CA VAL A 233 -2.02 -4.62 6.98
C VAL A 233 -1.19 -3.46 7.51
N HIS A 234 -0.07 -3.15 6.85
CA HIS A 234 0.78 -2.03 7.18
C HIS A 234 1.40 -1.43 5.93
N PHE A 235 1.34 -0.13 5.84
CA PHE A 235 2.02 0.67 4.84
C PHE A 235 2.75 1.80 5.53
N LYS A 236 4.03 1.98 5.22
CA LYS A 236 4.79 3.11 5.69
C LYS A 236 5.63 3.70 4.58
N MET A 237 5.64 5.02 4.52
CA MET A 237 6.42 5.76 3.55
C MET A 237 7.05 6.97 4.21
N GLN A 238 8.33 7.16 3.98
CA GLN A 238 9.06 8.38 4.30
C GLN A 238 9.87 8.82 3.09
N MET A 239 9.57 9.97 2.53
CA MET A 239 10.27 10.50 1.36
C MET A 239 10.36 12.03 1.39
N ASN A 240 11.35 12.70 0.75
CA ASN A 240 11.57 14.16 0.54
C ASN A 240 11.63 14.50 -0.92
N GLY A 241 11.13 15.67 -1.30
CA GLY A 241 11.34 16.18 -2.65
C GLY A 241 10.76 17.55 -2.86
N ARG A 242 10.63 17.83 -4.10
CA ARG A 242 10.07 19.06 -4.61
C ARG A 242 8.99 18.69 -5.63
N VAL A 243 7.82 19.27 -5.48
CA VAL A 243 6.76 19.22 -6.50
C VAL A 243 6.60 20.63 -7.04
N LEU A 244 6.91 20.82 -8.32
CA LEU A 244 7.09 22.12 -8.94
C LEU A 244 8.12 22.94 -8.15
N PHE A 245 7.70 23.99 -7.46
CA PHE A 245 8.57 24.89 -6.70
C PHE A 245 8.44 24.73 -5.17
N LYS A 246 7.64 23.73 -4.70
CA LYS A 246 7.36 23.54 -3.27
C LYS A 246 8.04 22.29 -2.74
N THR A 247 8.87 22.45 -1.71
CA THR A 247 9.36 21.32 -0.94
C THR A 247 8.19 20.61 -0.27
N ARG A 248 8.18 19.30 -0.35
CA ARG A 248 7.19 18.41 0.27
C ARG A 248 7.90 17.38 1.14
N VAL A 249 7.35 17.16 2.30
CA VAL A 249 7.70 16.07 3.23
C VAL A 249 6.47 15.20 3.36
N PHE A 250 6.60 13.92 3.10
CA PHE A 250 5.53 12.95 3.33
C PHE A 250 6.07 11.87 4.25
N ASP A 251 5.45 11.75 5.34
CA ASP A 251 5.68 10.75 6.35
C ASP A 251 4.28 10.22 6.69
N VAL A 252 3.96 9.05 6.17
CA VAL A 252 2.63 8.44 6.28
C VAL A 252 2.79 7.01 6.75
N THR A 253 1.96 6.65 7.72
CA THR A 253 1.79 5.27 8.17
C THR A 253 0.30 4.94 8.12
N ASP A 254 -0.05 3.88 7.41
CA ASP A 254 -1.39 3.32 7.36
C ASP A 254 -1.36 1.93 7.99
N ASP A 255 -2.22 1.72 9.00
CA ASP A 255 -2.42 0.43 9.65
C ASP A 255 -3.86 -0.01 9.37
N GLU A 256 -4.02 -1.17 8.73
CA GLU A 256 -5.33 -1.77 8.47
C GLU A 256 -5.56 -2.98 9.38
N SER A 257 -6.76 -3.09 9.93
CA SER A 257 -7.10 -4.11 10.92
C SER A 257 -8.60 -4.41 10.97
N ARG A 258 -8.98 -5.47 11.72
CA ARG A 258 -10.36 -5.86 11.95
C ARG A 258 -11.14 -6.12 10.66
N PHE A 259 -10.52 -6.83 9.75
CA PHE A 259 -11.15 -7.19 8.49
C PHE A 259 -12.34 -8.11 8.71
N ALA A 260 -13.42 -7.85 7.98
CA ALA A 260 -14.59 -8.71 7.92
C ALA A 260 -15.23 -8.65 6.52
N PRO A 261 -15.69 -9.78 5.96
CA PRO A 261 -16.25 -9.81 4.62
C PRO A 261 -17.58 -9.04 4.54
N LEU A 262 -17.82 -8.45 3.40
CA LEU A 262 -19.06 -7.77 3.04
C LEU A 262 -19.78 -8.49 1.89
N PRO A 263 -21.10 -8.31 1.74
CA PRO A 263 -21.84 -8.82 0.60
C PRO A 263 -21.31 -8.24 -0.71
N VAL A 264 -21.08 -9.11 -1.69
CA VAL A 264 -20.73 -8.69 -3.06
C VAL A 264 -21.82 -7.79 -3.63
N GLY A 265 -21.42 -6.71 -4.28
CA GLY A 265 -22.37 -5.76 -4.87
C GLY A 265 -23.03 -4.81 -3.87
N LEU A 266 -22.53 -4.72 -2.63
CA LEU A 266 -22.98 -3.74 -1.64
C LEU A 266 -22.99 -2.33 -2.24
N SER A 267 -24.11 -1.60 -2.14
CA SER A 267 -24.18 -0.22 -2.58
C SER A 267 -23.66 0.74 -1.48
N TYR A 268 -23.19 1.92 -1.89
CA TYR A 268 -22.72 2.91 -0.92
C TYR A 268 -23.83 3.40 0.01
N GLN A 269 -25.09 3.45 -0.45
CA GLN A 269 -26.24 3.81 0.38
C GLN A 269 -26.41 2.80 1.53
N LYS A 270 -26.33 1.50 1.20
CA LYS A 270 -26.45 0.45 2.21
C LYS A 270 -25.26 0.46 3.18
N ALA A 271 -24.07 0.73 2.69
CA ALA A 271 -22.89 0.91 3.53
C ALA A 271 -23.05 2.09 4.51
N VAL A 272 -23.58 3.23 4.07
CA VAL A 272 -23.90 4.36 4.96
C VAL A 272 -24.93 3.98 6.03
N GLU A 273 -25.98 3.22 5.66
CA GLU A 273 -26.97 2.73 6.64
C GLU A 273 -26.30 1.82 7.69
N MET A 274 -25.40 0.92 7.30
CA MET A 274 -24.65 0.05 8.22
C MET A 274 -23.83 0.90 9.20
N LEU A 275 -23.09 1.89 8.71
CA LEU A 275 -22.27 2.78 9.54
C LEU A 275 -23.10 3.64 10.50
N HIS A 276 -24.35 3.97 10.16
CA HIS A 276 -25.26 4.67 11.08
C HIS A 276 -25.81 3.78 12.19
N GLN A 277 -26.03 2.49 11.94
CA GLN A 277 -26.57 1.56 12.93
C GLN A 277 -25.55 1.25 14.04
N GLU A 278 -24.27 1.23 13.70
CA GLU A 278 -23.16 0.96 14.64
C GLU A 278 -22.79 2.19 15.49
N ALA A 279 -23.33 3.35 15.17
CA ALA A 279 -23.15 4.59 15.94
C ALA A 279 -24.09 4.70 17.18
N LYS A 280 -25.02 3.77 17.32
CA LYS A 280 -25.99 3.72 18.44
C LYS A 280 -25.53 2.78 19.54
#